data_fc38c66aa8923d66c9f814e8afda77a5
#
_entry.id   fc38c66aa8923d66c9f814e8afda77a5
#
_cell.length_a   1.000
_cell.length_b   1.000
_cell.length_c   1.000
_cell.angle_alpha   90.00
_cell.angle_beta   90.00
_cell.angle_gamma   90.00
#
_symmetry.space_group_name_H-M   'P 1'
#
loop_
_entity.id
_entity.type
_entity.pdbx_description
1 polymer ?
#
loop_
_entity_poly.entity_id
_entity_poly.type
_entity_poly.pdbx_seq_one_letter_code
_entity_poly.pdbx_strand_id
1 'polypeptide(L)'
;MDASEIAAAVDIVEYISQYIDLEKKGREYWGLSCFTDEKTPSFSVDPEKQVWQDFSSGSGGNVFSFIMKHDRVSIAGAVNVLKKYAGITDDSDTANPAATRLEITNVAKRYRDMTRKPPKMTAKPMPKNCMEQYEFRKDKLQVWADEGITWKTMREFGVKYDAFNDRIVYPVKDYDGNIVSICGRTCDPDYKEKKIPKYIYQTPIGTLDTLYGYSDNRQDILDAHEIIIFEGAKSCMKAREWGFRNTAALLTSHLSIHQLRFLIKLCSFNSIVVVFALDSDIDISKDDNIRRLCGYARVQWIRNRDNLLLPKDSPTDQGKETFEDLYNRREKCDFIRPR
;
A
#
# COMPACT_ATOMS: atom_id res chain seq x y z
N MET A 1 -26.13 -8.85 -11.05
CA MET A 1 -24.68 -8.89 -11.31
C MET A 1 -24.05 -7.57 -10.90
N ASP A 2 -22.99 -7.62 -10.11
CA ASP A 2 -22.26 -6.41 -9.75
C ASP A 2 -21.25 -6.03 -10.86
N ALA A 3 -20.65 -4.83 -10.74
CA ALA A 3 -19.68 -4.36 -11.74
C ALA A 3 -18.43 -5.25 -11.84
N SER A 4 -18.07 -5.95 -10.76
CA SER A 4 -16.93 -6.87 -10.73
C SER A 4 -17.26 -8.16 -11.51
N GLU A 5 -18.46 -8.67 -11.33
CA GLU A 5 -18.98 -9.84 -12.06
C GLU A 5 -19.10 -9.54 -13.57
N ILE A 6 -19.54 -8.32 -13.92
CA ILE A 6 -19.62 -7.89 -15.31
C ILE A 6 -18.21 -7.78 -15.92
N ALA A 7 -17.24 -7.21 -15.19
CA ALA A 7 -15.85 -7.14 -15.67
C ALA A 7 -15.22 -8.53 -15.80
N ALA A 8 -15.53 -9.45 -14.89
CA ALA A 8 -15.01 -10.83 -14.93
C ALA A 8 -15.62 -11.67 -16.08
N ALA A 9 -16.78 -11.27 -16.59
CA ALA A 9 -17.42 -11.92 -17.74
C ALA A 9 -16.87 -11.49 -19.11
N VAL A 10 -15.93 -10.52 -19.12
CA VAL A 10 -15.36 -9.94 -20.36
C VAL A 10 -13.86 -10.03 -20.31
N ASP A 11 -13.26 -10.68 -21.32
CA ASP A 11 -11.82 -10.67 -21.54
C ASP A 11 -11.39 -9.30 -22.08
N ILE A 12 -10.45 -8.65 -21.36
CA ILE A 12 -10.00 -7.29 -21.71
C ILE A 12 -9.25 -7.25 -23.04
N VAL A 13 -8.52 -8.31 -23.40
CA VAL A 13 -7.79 -8.39 -24.67
C VAL A 13 -8.78 -8.47 -25.82
N GLU A 14 -9.77 -9.36 -25.70
CA GLU A 14 -10.83 -9.52 -26.71
C GLU A 14 -11.62 -8.23 -26.90
N TYR A 15 -11.97 -7.56 -25.79
CA TYR A 15 -12.71 -6.29 -25.86
C TYR A 15 -11.90 -5.19 -26.53
N ILE A 16 -10.65 -4.97 -26.11
CA ILE A 16 -9.80 -3.89 -26.62
C ILE A 16 -9.35 -4.15 -28.07
N SER A 17 -9.20 -5.42 -28.46
CA SER A 17 -8.84 -5.78 -29.85
C SER A 17 -9.86 -5.31 -30.90
N GLN A 18 -11.06 -4.91 -30.50
CA GLN A 18 -12.03 -4.30 -31.41
C GLN A 18 -11.66 -2.87 -31.81
N TYR A 19 -10.76 -2.23 -31.05
CA TYR A 19 -10.37 -0.82 -31.23
C TYR A 19 -8.90 -0.63 -31.57
N ILE A 20 -8.05 -1.59 -31.17
CA ILE A 20 -6.60 -1.54 -31.30
C ILE A 20 -6.10 -2.88 -31.80
N ASP A 21 -5.31 -2.86 -32.88
CA ASP A 21 -4.59 -4.04 -33.38
C ASP A 21 -3.52 -4.42 -32.34
N LEU A 22 -3.75 -5.51 -31.61
CA LEU A 22 -2.92 -5.99 -30.54
C LEU A 22 -2.07 -7.18 -30.98
N GLU A 23 -0.75 -7.07 -30.86
CA GLU A 23 0.20 -8.15 -31.12
C GLU A 23 0.74 -8.70 -29.79
N LYS A 24 0.78 -10.03 -29.67
CA LYS A 24 1.33 -10.68 -28.47
C LYS A 24 2.84 -10.53 -28.41
N LYS A 25 3.34 -9.93 -27.30
CA LYS A 25 4.76 -9.79 -27.00
C LYS A 25 5.04 -10.34 -25.59
N GLY A 26 5.54 -11.56 -25.53
CA GLY A 26 5.76 -12.25 -24.25
C GLY A 26 4.46 -12.61 -23.55
N ARG A 27 4.22 -12.05 -22.35
CA ARG A 27 2.99 -12.26 -21.57
C ARG A 27 1.90 -11.23 -21.84
N GLU A 28 2.23 -10.13 -22.47
CA GLU A 28 1.34 -9.00 -22.73
C GLU A 28 1.00 -8.86 -24.22
N TYR A 29 -0.03 -8.10 -24.51
CA TYR A 29 -0.41 -7.69 -25.86
C TYR A 29 -0.08 -6.22 -26.06
N TRP A 30 0.50 -5.85 -27.21
CA TRP A 30 0.96 -4.51 -27.50
C TRP A 30 0.38 -3.99 -28.82
N GLY A 31 0.03 -2.68 -28.85
CA GLY A 31 -0.49 -2.01 -30.03
C GLY A 31 -0.17 -0.52 -30.02
N LEU A 32 -0.58 0.17 -31.09
CA LEU A 32 -0.55 1.63 -31.16
C LEU A 32 -1.67 2.19 -30.28
N SER A 33 -1.40 3.26 -29.53
CA SER A 33 -2.43 3.91 -28.73
C SER A 33 -3.55 4.50 -29.62
N CYS A 34 -4.80 4.23 -29.24
CA CYS A 34 -5.96 4.91 -29.84
C CYS A 34 -6.20 6.31 -29.26
N PHE A 35 -5.39 6.74 -28.29
CA PHE A 35 -5.55 8.03 -27.59
C PHE A 35 -4.53 9.09 -28.04
N THR A 36 -3.50 8.69 -28.77
CA THR A 36 -2.43 9.57 -29.28
C THR A 36 -2.06 9.20 -30.69
N ASP A 37 -1.58 10.19 -31.47
CA ASP A 37 -1.05 9.93 -32.80
C ASP A 37 0.41 9.50 -32.69
N GLU A 38 0.67 8.19 -32.80
CA GLU A 38 2.00 7.59 -32.63
C GLU A 38 2.31 6.54 -33.71
N LYS A 39 3.61 6.28 -33.89
CA LYS A 39 4.09 5.28 -34.87
C LYS A 39 4.76 4.07 -34.22
N THR A 40 4.94 4.11 -32.90
CA THR A 40 5.59 3.06 -32.14
C THR A 40 4.60 2.52 -31.07
N PRO A 41 4.38 1.19 -31.01
CA PRO A 41 3.45 0.63 -30.04
C PRO A 41 3.79 1.03 -28.59
N SER A 42 2.87 1.73 -27.94
CA SER A 42 2.97 2.17 -26.56
C SER A 42 1.78 1.77 -25.69
N PHE A 43 0.82 1.08 -26.26
CA PHE A 43 -0.35 0.57 -25.55
C PHE A 43 -0.14 -0.91 -25.23
N SER A 44 -0.22 -1.30 -23.96
CA SER A 44 -0.11 -2.69 -23.53
C SER A 44 -1.36 -3.17 -22.81
N VAL A 45 -1.66 -4.46 -22.94
CA VAL A 45 -2.74 -5.17 -22.22
C VAL A 45 -2.17 -6.41 -21.57
N ASP A 46 -2.34 -6.53 -20.25
CA ASP A 46 -1.97 -7.71 -19.48
C ASP A 46 -3.21 -8.61 -19.31
N PRO A 47 -3.26 -9.77 -19.97
CA PRO A 47 -4.42 -10.67 -19.93
C PRO A 47 -4.59 -11.37 -18.57
N GLU A 48 -3.52 -11.57 -17.81
CA GLU A 48 -3.61 -12.22 -16.50
C GLU A 48 -4.18 -11.26 -15.45
N LYS A 49 -3.76 -10.00 -15.52
CA LYS A 49 -4.21 -8.95 -14.57
C LYS A 49 -5.49 -8.25 -15.02
N GLN A 50 -5.92 -8.47 -16.25
CA GLN A 50 -7.09 -7.81 -16.85
C GLN A 50 -6.98 -6.27 -16.77
N VAL A 51 -5.80 -5.73 -17.12
CA VAL A 51 -5.50 -4.30 -17.14
C VAL A 51 -4.82 -3.88 -18.44
N TRP A 52 -4.97 -2.60 -18.77
CA TRP A 52 -4.27 -1.95 -19.87
C TRP A 52 -3.43 -0.78 -19.38
N GLN A 53 -2.38 -0.46 -20.11
CA GLN A 53 -1.51 0.69 -19.89
C GLN A 53 -1.17 1.35 -21.22
N ASP A 54 -1.38 2.64 -21.29
CA ASP A 54 -0.93 3.48 -22.41
C ASP A 54 0.20 4.39 -21.93
N PHE A 55 1.41 4.06 -22.34
CA PHE A 55 2.63 4.77 -21.97
C PHE A 55 2.73 6.14 -22.62
N SER A 56 2.12 6.35 -23.78
CA SER A 56 2.13 7.62 -24.50
C SER A 56 1.29 8.69 -23.82
N SER A 57 0.11 8.32 -23.31
CA SER A 57 -0.78 9.25 -22.59
C SER A 57 -0.65 9.17 -21.06
N GLY A 58 0.14 8.23 -20.53
CA GLY A 58 0.27 7.97 -19.08
C GLY A 58 -1.01 7.47 -18.43
N SER A 59 -1.91 6.85 -19.19
CA SER A 59 -3.21 6.35 -18.75
C SER A 59 -3.22 4.84 -18.67
N GLY A 60 -4.05 4.29 -17.78
CA GLY A 60 -4.20 2.84 -17.64
C GLY A 60 -5.37 2.47 -16.73
N GLY A 61 -5.64 1.18 -16.61
CA GLY A 61 -6.67 0.65 -15.73
C GLY A 61 -7.30 -0.63 -16.26
N ASN A 62 -8.55 -0.90 -15.87
CA ASN A 62 -9.33 -2.05 -16.32
C ASN A 62 -10.22 -1.72 -17.53
N VAL A 63 -11.02 -2.70 -17.97
CA VAL A 63 -11.92 -2.54 -19.13
C VAL A 63 -12.90 -1.36 -18.98
N PHE A 64 -13.41 -1.08 -17.78
CA PHE A 64 -14.28 0.08 -17.56
C PHE A 64 -13.55 1.41 -17.82
N SER A 65 -12.31 1.54 -17.34
CA SER A 65 -11.52 2.75 -17.54
C SER A 65 -11.18 2.97 -19.01
N PHE A 66 -11.00 1.89 -19.78
CA PHE A 66 -10.83 1.97 -21.23
C PHE A 66 -12.09 2.54 -21.90
N ILE A 67 -13.26 1.95 -21.63
CA ILE A 67 -14.54 2.40 -22.19
C ILE A 67 -14.81 3.86 -21.84
N MET A 68 -14.64 4.22 -20.57
CA MET A 68 -14.86 5.61 -20.12
C MET A 68 -13.98 6.62 -20.87
N LYS A 69 -12.72 6.26 -21.11
CA LYS A 69 -11.78 7.14 -21.82
C LYS A 69 -12.04 7.15 -23.33
N HIS A 70 -12.26 5.98 -23.92
CA HIS A 70 -12.46 5.81 -25.36
C HIS A 70 -13.80 6.42 -25.80
N ASP A 71 -14.89 6.03 -25.15
CA ASP A 71 -16.25 6.43 -25.56
C ASP A 71 -16.67 7.76 -24.91
N ARG A 72 -15.83 8.34 -24.04
CA ARG A 72 -16.11 9.58 -23.28
C ARG A 72 -17.41 9.51 -22.45
N VAL A 73 -17.70 8.34 -21.92
CA VAL A 73 -18.92 8.08 -21.14
C VAL A 73 -18.62 8.05 -19.64
N SER A 74 -19.69 8.19 -18.84
CA SER A 74 -19.60 7.99 -17.39
C SER A 74 -19.41 6.51 -17.05
N ILE A 75 -19.08 6.21 -15.80
CA ILE A 75 -19.00 4.83 -15.33
C ILE A 75 -20.30 4.06 -15.53
N ALA A 76 -21.46 4.71 -15.34
CA ALA A 76 -22.77 4.11 -15.61
C ALA A 76 -22.92 3.77 -17.11
N GLY A 77 -22.44 4.67 -17.99
CA GLY A 77 -22.38 4.40 -19.41
C GLY A 77 -21.48 3.21 -19.74
N ALA A 78 -20.29 3.14 -19.16
CA ALA A 78 -19.36 2.03 -19.37
C ALA A 78 -19.93 0.68 -18.88
N VAL A 79 -20.63 0.67 -17.75
CA VAL A 79 -21.34 -0.53 -17.26
C VAL A 79 -22.40 -0.99 -18.25
N ASN A 80 -23.19 -0.07 -18.80
CA ASN A 80 -24.23 -0.41 -19.79
C ASN A 80 -23.62 -0.92 -21.11
N VAL A 81 -22.52 -0.32 -21.57
CA VAL A 81 -21.77 -0.79 -22.74
C VAL A 81 -21.27 -2.22 -22.53
N LEU A 82 -20.69 -2.49 -21.37
CA LEU A 82 -20.12 -3.80 -21.07
C LEU A 82 -21.21 -4.88 -20.86
N LYS A 83 -22.32 -4.55 -20.22
CA LYS A 83 -23.50 -5.43 -20.13
C LYS A 83 -24.02 -5.83 -21.51
N LYS A 84 -24.15 -4.85 -22.40
CA LYS A 84 -24.59 -5.11 -23.79
C LYS A 84 -23.60 -6.00 -24.53
N TYR A 85 -22.31 -5.75 -24.37
CA TYR A 85 -21.24 -6.55 -24.98
C TYR A 85 -21.26 -8.01 -24.46
N ALA A 86 -21.40 -8.20 -23.15
CA ALA A 86 -21.47 -9.52 -22.51
C ALA A 86 -22.80 -10.26 -22.74
N GLY A 87 -23.77 -9.65 -23.48
CA GLY A 87 -25.09 -10.25 -23.69
C GLY A 87 -25.94 -10.36 -22.44
N ILE A 88 -25.64 -9.57 -21.40
CA ILE A 88 -26.37 -9.54 -20.14
C ILE A 88 -27.62 -8.67 -20.33
N THR A 89 -28.76 -9.31 -20.53
CA THR A 89 -30.09 -8.64 -20.58
C THR A 89 -30.64 -8.61 -19.15
N ASP A 90 -31.06 -7.44 -18.68
CA ASP A 90 -31.76 -7.29 -17.41
C ASP A 90 -33.18 -7.84 -17.57
N ASP A 91 -33.38 -9.14 -17.38
CA ASP A 91 -34.71 -9.77 -17.32
C ASP A 91 -35.36 -9.65 -15.92
N SER A 92 -35.06 -8.63 -15.16
CA SER A 92 -35.70 -8.36 -13.89
C SER A 92 -35.88 -6.86 -13.64
N ASP A 93 -37.10 -6.40 -13.83
CA ASP A 93 -37.65 -5.13 -13.31
C ASP A 93 -37.66 -5.06 -11.77
N THR A 94 -36.89 -5.88 -11.07
CA THR A 94 -36.81 -5.98 -9.61
C THR A 94 -35.46 -5.58 -9.02
N ALA A 95 -34.52 -5.10 -9.81
CA ALA A 95 -33.25 -4.55 -9.28
C ALA A 95 -33.57 -3.25 -8.52
N ASN A 96 -33.34 -3.23 -7.22
CA ASN A 96 -33.51 -2.05 -6.37
C ASN A 96 -32.65 -0.90 -6.95
N PRO A 97 -33.26 0.17 -7.52
CA PRO A 97 -32.51 1.24 -8.18
C PRO A 97 -31.52 1.95 -7.24
N ALA A 98 -31.78 1.89 -5.93
CA ALA A 98 -30.91 2.45 -4.91
C ALA A 98 -29.61 1.63 -4.74
N ALA A 99 -29.67 0.29 -4.78
CA ALA A 99 -28.50 -0.58 -4.67
C ALA A 99 -27.58 -0.43 -5.90
N THR A 100 -28.16 -0.47 -7.11
CA THR A 100 -27.42 -0.25 -8.36
C THR A 100 -26.78 1.13 -8.40
N ARG A 101 -27.50 2.18 -7.94
CA ARG A 101 -26.97 3.54 -7.86
C ARG A 101 -25.84 3.65 -6.84
N LEU A 102 -25.90 2.92 -5.73
CA LEU A 102 -24.86 2.89 -4.71
C LEU A 102 -23.58 2.20 -5.24
N GLU A 103 -23.71 1.09 -5.95
CA GLU A 103 -22.59 0.36 -6.57
C GLU A 103 -21.90 1.18 -7.66
N ILE A 104 -22.67 1.79 -8.56
CA ILE A 104 -22.16 2.70 -9.59
C ILE A 104 -21.44 3.88 -8.93
N THR A 105 -21.99 4.45 -7.85
CA THR A 105 -21.36 5.53 -7.11
C THR A 105 -20.04 5.07 -6.48
N ASN A 106 -19.97 3.85 -5.96
CA ASN A 106 -18.77 3.27 -5.38
C ASN A 106 -17.69 3.04 -6.44
N VAL A 107 -18.05 2.50 -7.61
CA VAL A 107 -17.10 2.30 -8.73
C VAL A 107 -16.61 3.66 -9.26
N ALA A 108 -17.49 4.64 -9.44
CA ALA A 108 -17.12 5.99 -9.85
C ALA A 108 -16.21 6.69 -8.82
N LYS A 109 -16.43 6.45 -7.52
CA LYS A 109 -15.59 6.95 -6.44
C LYS A 109 -14.22 6.27 -6.49
N ARG A 110 -14.17 4.93 -6.68
CA ARG A 110 -12.92 4.17 -6.85
C ARG A 110 -12.10 4.72 -8.02
N TYR A 111 -12.71 4.85 -9.20
CA TYR A 111 -12.03 5.41 -10.36
C TYR A 111 -11.47 6.81 -10.09
N ARG A 112 -12.26 7.70 -9.48
CA ARG A 112 -11.84 9.05 -9.12
C ARG A 112 -10.66 9.05 -8.15
N ASP A 113 -10.68 8.16 -7.15
CA ASP A 113 -9.60 8.02 -6.18
C ASP A 113 -8.31 7.51 -6.83
N MET A 114 -8.41 6.59 -7.81
CA MET A 114 -7.25 6.07 -8.57
C MET A 114 -6.66 7.11 -9.55
N THR A 115 -7.52 7.86 -10.25
CA THR A 115 -7.07 8.80 -11.30
C THR A 115 -6.78 10.20 -10.78
N ARG A 116 -7.22 10.53 -9.55
CA ARG A 116 -6.94 11.83 -8.94
C ARG A 116 -5.43 11.97 -8.75
N LYS A 117 -4.83 13.02 -9.31
CA LYS A 117 -3.41 13.32 -9.05
C LYS A 117 -3.14 13.27 -7.55
N PRO A 118 -2.13 12.52 -7.10
CA PRO A 118 -1.79 12.53 -5.68
C PRO A 118 -1.50 13.99 -5.26
N PRO A 119 -1.85 14.39 -4.05
CA PRO A 119 -1.44 15.68 -3.55
C PRO A 119 0.09 15.76 -3.68
N LYS A 120 0.58 16.94 -4.02
CA LYS A 120 2.02 17.18 -4.16
C LYS A 120 2.71 16.80 -2.85
N MET A 121 3.72 15.94 -2.92
CA MET A 121 4.54 15.60 -1.76
C MET A 121 5.09 16.88 -1.16
N THR A 122 4.88 17.10 0.12
CA THR A 122 5.30 18.32 0.82
C THR A 122 6.70 18.18 1.40
N ALA A 123 7.12 16.96 1.72
CA ALA A 123 8.47 16.67 2.20
C ALA A 123 9.48 16.72 1.04
N LYS A 124 10.54 17.52 1.23
CA LYS A 124 11.65 17.60 0.26
C LYS A 124 12.74 16.59 0.65
N PRO A 125 13.43 15.99 -0.32
CA PRO A 125 14.61 15.20 -0.04
C PRO A 125 15.65 15.99 0.75
N MET A 126 16.19 15.36 1.79
CA MET A 126 17.30 15.90 2.59
C MET A 126 18.64 15.71 1.85
N PRO A 127 19.69 16.45 2.23
CA PRO A 127 21.02 16.19 1.70
C PRO A 127 21.46 14.75 1.88
N LYS A 128 22.13 14.17 0.88
CA LYS A 128 22.56 12.75 0.91
C LYS A 128 23.44 12.40 2.12
N ASN A 129 24.20 13.37 2.62
CA ASN A 129 25.10 13.22 3.77
C ASN A 129 24.43 13.58 5.12
N CYS A 130 23.12 13.78 5.16
CA CYS A 130 22.41 14.22 6.38
C CYS A 130 22.57 13.25 7.57
N MET A 131 22.87 11.97 7.31
CA MET A 131 23.14 10.97 8.35
C MET A 131 24.62 10.91 8.80
N GLU A 132 25.54 11.61 8.15
CA GLU A 132 26.99 11.53 8.48
C GLU A 132 27.33 12.20 9.82
N GLN A 133 26.52 13.14 10.26
CA GLN A 133 26.66 13.81 11.56
C GLN A 133 26.39 12.88 12.76
N TYR A 134 25.81 11.72 12.56
CA TYR A 134 25.46 10.76 13.62
C TYR A 134 26.42 9.57 13.59
N GLU A 135 26.64 8.94 14.75
CA GLU A 135 27.58 7.86 14.92
C GLU A 135 26.89 6.51 15.17
N PHE A 136 27.53 5.43 14.74
CA PHE A 136 27.09 4.09 15.10
C PHE A 136 27.69 3.67 16.45
N ARG A 137 27.01 4.00 17.54
CA ARG A 137 27.46 3.79 18.93
C ARG A 137 26.82 2.53 19.51
N LYS A 138 27.59 1.42 19.58
CA LYS A 138 27.08 0.14 20.10
C LYS A 138 26.59 0.22 21.53
N ASP A 139 27.30 0.96 22.40
CA ASP A 139 26.93 1.18 23.78
C ASP A 139 25.56 1.87 23.93
N LYS A 140 25.23 2.78 23.04
CA LYS A 140 23.95 3.50 23.04
C LYS A 140 22.83 2.72 22.32
N LEU A 141 23.18 1.91 21.36
CA LEU A 141 22.26 1.09 20.56
C LEU A 141 21.98 -0.27 21.24
N GLN A 142 22.68 -0.61 22.33
CA GLN A 142 22.56 -1.89 23.02
C GLN A 142 21.11 -2.23 23.39
N VAL A 143 20.32 -1.23 23.78
CA VAL A 143 18.89 -1.40 24.12
C VAL A 143 18.09 -2.03 22.98
N TRP A 144 18.42 -1.74 21.73
CA TRP A 144 17.76 -2.37 20.57
C TRP A 144 18.35 -3.75 20.24
N ALA A 145 19.64 -3.95 20.55
CA ALA A 145 20.27 -5.26 20.42
C ALA A 145 19.68 -6.25 21.43
N ASP A 146 19.46 -5.81 22.67
CA ASP A 146 18.81 -6.61 23.73
C ASP A 146 17.34 -6.96 23.39
N GLU A 147 16.69 -6.14 22.58
CA GLU A 147 15.37 -6.42 22.02
C GLU A 147 15.40 -7.34 20.78
N GLY A 148 16.56 -7.87 20.39
CA GLY A 148 16.74 -8.85 19.33
C GLY A 148 17.03 -8.27 17.94
N ILE A 149 17.38 -6.99 17.80
CA ILE A 149 17.76 -6.39 16.53
C ILE A 149 19.29 -6.43 16.39
N THR A 150 19.79 -7.17 15.41
CA THR A 150 21.26 -7.30 15.23
C THR A 150 21.92 -6.01 14.76
N TRP A 151 23.21 -5.88 15.05
CA TRP A 151 24.03 -4.77 14.53
C TRP A 151 24.03 -4.67 13.01
N LYS A 152 23.88 -5.81 12.33
CA LYS A 152 23.78 -5.88 10.88
C LYS A 152 22.50 -5.18 10.41
N THR A 153 21.36 -5.55 10.95
CA THR A 153 20.07 -4.96 10.60
C THR A 153 20.03 -3.47 10.95
N MET A 154 20.55 -3.07 12.11
CA MET A 154 20.64 -1.65 12.45
C MET A 154 21.45 -0.85 11.41
N ARG A 155 22.57 -1.39 10.91
CA ARG A 155 23.35 -0.73 9.85
C ARG A 155 22.62 -0.68 8.53
N GLU A 156 21.94 -1.76 8.14
CA GLU A 156 21.18 -1.83 6.89
C GLU A 156 20.06 -0.76 6.88
N PHE A 157 19.40 -0.54 8.02
CA PHE A 157 18.38 0.50 8.18
C PHE A 157 18.94 1.89 8.51
N GLY A 158 20.24 2.06 8.53
CA GLY A 158 20.89 3.33 8.79
C GLY A 158 20.71 3.87 10.22
N VAL A 159 20.47 2.95 11.19
CA VAL A 159 20.31 3.34 12.61
C VAL A 159 21.62 3.86 13.15
N LYS A 160 21.58 5.00 13.80
CA LYS A 160 22.72 5.69 14.42
C LYS A 160 22.30 6.33 15.75
N TYR A 161 23.21 7.03 16.38
CA TYR A 161 22.99 7.75 17.63
C TYR A 161 23.30 9.22 17.48
N ASP A 162 22.40 10.05 17.95
CA ASP A 162 22.54 11.50 18.09
C ASP A 162 23.02 11.82 19.49
N ALA A 163 24.30 12.16 19.62
CA ALA A 163 24.93 12.46 20.89
C ALA A 163 24.46 13.81 21.48
N PHE A 164 24.01 14.72 20.64
CA PHE A 164 23.55 16.03 21.09
C PHE A 164 22.17 15.97 21.77
N ASN A 165 21.26 15.17 21.20
CA ASN A 165 19.89 15.05 21.70
C ASN A 165 19.63 13.77 22.50
N ASP A 166 20.64 12.93 22.73
CA ASP A 166 20.53 11.60 23.36
C ASP A 166 19.41 10.76 22.75
N ARG A 167 19.49 10.51 21.42
CA ARG A 167 18.47 9.78 20.68
C ARG A 167 19.06 8.72 19.75
N ILE A 168 18.39 7.60 19.66
CA ILE A 168 18.58 6.66 18.55
C ILE A 168 17.89 7.24 17.33
N VAL A 169 18.64 7.44 16.24
CA VAL A 169 18.12 8.07 15.01
C VAL A 169 18.16 7.09 13.84
N TYR A 170 17.21 7.23 12.93
CA TYR A 170 17.16 6.47 11.69
C TYR A 170 16.51 7.28 10.57
N PRO A 171 16.93 7.07 9.29
CA PRO A 171 16.39 7.80 8.17
C PRO A 171 14.96 7.32 7.84
N VAL A 172 14.10 8.25 7.47
CA VAL A 172 12.80 7.97 6.85
C VAL A 172 12.92 8.33 5.37
N LYS A 173 12.68 7.34 4.51
CA LYS A 173 12.84 7.47 3.07
C LYS A 173 11.49 7.57 2.36
N ASP A 174 11.47 8.26 1.23
CA ASP A 174 10.34 8.21 0.30
C ASP A 174 10.32 6.89 -0.50
N TYR A 175 9.35 6.75 -1.39
CA TYR A 175 9.20 5.54 -2.20
C TYR A 175 10.34 5.32 -3.21
N ASP A 176 11.12 6.36 -3.51
CA ASP A 176 12.28 6.33 -4.42
C ASP A 176 13.61 6.14 -3.66
N GLY A 177 13.57 6.07 -2.33
CA GLY A 177 14.74 5.84 -1.48
C GLY A 177 15.46 7.13 -1.04
N ASN A 178 14.94 8.32 -1.34
CA ASN A 178 15.51 9.57 -0.84
C ASN A 178 15.14 9.76 0.62
N ILE A 179 16.08 10.21 1.45
CA ILE A 179 15.79 10.56 2.85
C ILE A 179 14.96 11.83 2.87
N VAL A 180 13.77 11.78 3.46
CA VAL A 180 12.83 12.90 3.58
C VAL A 180 12.62 13.37 5.03
N SER A 181 13.05 12.56 5.99
CA SER A 181 13.09 12.94 7.41
C SER A 181 14.10 12.06 8.15
N ILE A 182 14.46 12.46 9.34
CA ILE A 182 15.18 11.65 10.32
C ILE A 182 14.29 11.54 11.55
N CYS A 183 14.02 10.32 11.97
CA CYS A 183 13.30 10.05 13.20
C CYS A 183 14.29 9.82 14.33
N GLY A 184 14.06 10.45 15.48
CA GLY A 184 14.86 10.28 16.69
C GLY A 184 14.02 9.75 17.84
N ARG A 185 14.32 8.55 18.36
CA ARG A 185 13.73 7.98 19.57
C ARG A 185 14.59 8.34 20.77
N THR A 186 14.01 8.90 21.81
CA THR A 186 14.75 9.21 23.05
C THR A 186 15.33 7.96 23.72
N CYS A 187 16.54 8.10 24.27
CA CYS A 187 17.18 7.07 25.09
C CYS A 187 16.81 7.21 26.57
N ASP A 188 16.17 8.31 26.98
CA ASP A 188 15.77 8.55 28.34
C ASP A 188 14.63 7.59 28.76
N PRO A 189 14.83 6.72 29.76
CA PRO A 189 13.80 5.79 30.23
C PRO A 189 12.60 6.54 30.89
N ASP A 190 12.86 7.67 31.51
CA ASP A 190 11.88 8.46 32.27
C ASP A 190 11.19 9.52 31.38
N TYR A 191 11.24 9.36 30.05
CA TYR A 191 10.73 10.33 29.09
C TYR A 191 9.27 10.77 29.33
N LYS A 192 8.44 9.86 29.89
CA LYS A 192 7.03 10.17 30.19
C LYS A 192 6.92 11.15 31.36
N GLU A 193 7.66 10.89 32.45
CA GLU A 193 7.69 11.74 33.65
C GLU A 193 8.27 13.13 33.34
N LYS A 194 9.34 13.15 32.55
CA LYS A 194 10.02 14.36 32.09
C LYS A 194 9.30 15.08 30.96
N LYS A 195 8.17 14.52 30.47
CA LYS A 195 7.40 15.04 29.31
C LYS A 195 8.24 15.21 28.05
N ILE A 196 9.25 14.35 27.85
CA ILE A 196 10.09 14.31 26.65
C ILE A 196 9.35 13.51 25.57
N PRO A 197 9.21 14.03 24.34
CA PRO A 197 8.60 13.29 23.25
C PRO A 197 9.38 11.98 23.00
N LYS A 198 8.67 10.82 22.98
CA LYS A 198 9.28 9.51 22.68
C LYS A 198 9.93 9.51 21.31
N TYR A 199 9.25 10.08 20.30
CA TYR A 199 9.74 10.23 18.94
C TYR A 199 9.70 11.69 18.50
N ILE A 200 10.72 12.11 17.76
CA ILE A 200 10.78 13.42 17.08
C ILE A 200 11.15 13.16 15.63
N TYR A 201 10.47 13.83 14.72
CA TYR A 201 10.74 13.81 13.28
C TYR A 201 11.25 15.18 12.85
N GLN A 202 12.35 15.24 12.08
CA GLN A 202 12.87 16.52 11.56
C GLN A 202 11.89 17.15 10.56
N THR A 203 11.23 16.32 9.74
CA THR A 203 10.08 16.75 8.94
C THR A 203 8.81 16.22 9.61
N PRO A 204 7.78 17.04 9.87
CA PRO A 204 6.57 16.60 10.54
C PRO A 204 5.94 15.38 9.85
N ILE A 205 5.58 14.36 10.64
CA ILE A 205 5.09 13.08 10.12
C ILE A 205 3.83 13.22 9.25
N GLY A 206 2.97 14.18 9.55
CA GLY A 206 1.75 14.45 8.75
C GLY A 206 2.04 14.94 7.32
N THR A 207 3.28 15.32 7.02
CA THR A 207 3.73 15.73 5.69
C THR A 207 4.50 14.62 4.96
N LEU A 208 4.75 13.49 5.62
CA LEU A 208 5.46 12.37 5.05
C LEU A 208 4.49 11.50 4.25
N ASP A 209 4.73 11.46 2.94
CA ASP A 209 3.97 10.61 2.01
C ASP A 209 4.79 9.34 1.74
N THR A 210 4.94 8.50 2.77
CA THR A 210 5.76 7.29 2.66
C THR A 210 5.28 6.17 3.58
N LEU A 211 5.73 4.94 3.27
CA LEU A 211 5.73 3.79 4.16
C LEU A 211 7.20 3.52 4.52
N TYR A 212 7.52 3.61 5.82
CA TYR A 212 8.87 3.33 6.29
C TYR A 212 9.33 1.93 5.88
N GLY A 213 10.56 1.80 5.42
CA GLY A 213 11.15 0.53 5.00
C GLY A 213 10.71 0.04 3.62
N TYR A 214 9.69 0.64 2.99
CA TYR A 214 9.23 0.18 1.67
C TYR A 214 10.32 0.24 0.62
N SER A 215 11.04 1.35 0.50
CA SER A 215 12.11 1.51 -0.50
C SER A 215 13.26 0.51 -0.29
N ASP A 216 13.56 0.17 0.95
CA ASP A 216 14.61 -0.78 1.32
C ASP A 216 14.17 -2.25 1.08
N ASN A 217 12.89 -2.55 1.23
CA ASN A 217 12.32 -3.89 1.15
C ASN A 217 11.50 -4.11 -0.14
N ARG A 218 11.57 -3.18 -1.10
CA ARG A 218 10.70 -3.19 -2.29
C ARG A 218 10.77 -4.50 -3.06
N GLN A 219 11.97 -5.04 -3.30
CA GLN A 219 12.12 -6.28 -4.05
C GLN A 219 11.54 -7.47 -3.27
N ASP A 220 11.83 -7.57 -1.97
CA ASP A 220 11.28 -8.63 -1.12
C ASP A 220 9.73 -8.59 -1.08
N ILE A 221 9.12 -7.38 -1.10
CA ILE A 221 7.66 -7.19 -1.16
C ILE A 221 7.10 -7.67 -2.50
N LEU A 222 7.75 -7.35 -3.61
CA LEU A 222 7.32 -7.76 -4.94
C LEU A 222 7.46 -9.27 -5.12
N ASP A 223 8.55 -9.86 -4.69
CA ASP A 223 8.81 -11.30 -4.79
C ASP A 223 7.86 -12.13 -3.90
N ALA A 224 7.54 -11.63 -2.71
CA ALA A 224 6.57 -12.27 -1.81
C ALA A 224 5.11 -12.08 -2.24
N HIS A 225 4.81 -11.18 -3.18
CA HIS A 225 3.44 -10.74 -3.48
C HIS A 225 2.64 -10.35 -2.24
N GLU A 226 3.33 -9.86 -1.22
CA GLU A 226 2.75 -9.49 0.07
C GLU A 226 3.53 -8.35 0.70
N ILE A 227 2.84 -7.46 1.40
CA ILE A 227 3.42 -6.43 2.25
C ILE A 227 2.84 -6.53 3.66
N ILE A 228 3.71 -6.67 4.68
CA ILE A 228 3.34 -6.67 6.10
C ILE A 228 3.56 -5.27 6.64
N ILE A 229 2.50 -4.63 7.11
CA ILE A 229 2.51 -3.23 7.55
C ILE A 229 2.36 -3.16 9.07
N PHE A 230 3.42 -2.68 9.74
CA PHE A 230 3.46 -2.41 11.17
C PHE A 230 3.10 -0.95 11.49
N GLU A 231 2.89 -0.63 12.77
CA GLU A 231 2.81 0.74 13.22
C GLU A 231 4.19 1.40 13.21
N GLY A 232 5.20 0.78 13.82
CA GLY A 232 6.51 1.34 14.07
C GLY A 232 7.66 0.73 13.28
N ALA A 233 8.70 1.52 13.02
CA ALA A 233 9.92 1.12 12.31
C ALA A 233 10.66 -0.06 12.99
N LYS A 234 10.65 -0.12 14.32
CA LYS A 234 11.33 -1.16 15.09
C LYS A 234 10.79 -2.56 14.81
N SER A 235 9.47 -2.67 14.62
CA SER A 235 8.81 -3.93 14.28
C SER A 235 9.21 -4.47 12.92
N CYS A 236 9.47 -3.58 11.93
CA CYS A 236 10.04 -3.99 10.65
C CYS A 236 11.42 -4.62 10.81
N MET A 237 12.27 -4.03 11.68
CA MET A 237 13.62 -4.54 11.93
C MET A 237 13.58 -5.88 12.67
N LYS A 238 12.72 -6.05 13.69
CA LYS A 238 12.54 -7.32 14.40
C LYS A 238 12.03 -8.42 13.47
N ALA A 239 11.01 -8.14 12.67
CA ALA A 239 10.44 -9.11 11.73
C ALA A 239 11.50 -9.56 10.69
N ARG A 240 12.37 -8.64 10.24
CA ARG A 240 13.48 -8.96 9.34
C ARG A 240 14.45 -9.98 9.94
N GLU A 241 14.75 -9.91 11.24
CA GLU A 241 15.61 -10.91 11.92
C GLU A 241 15.01 -12.32 11.87
N TRP A 242 13.69 -12.41 11.77
CA TRP A 242 12.95 -13.68 11.69
C TRP A 242 12.71 -14.16 10.26
N GLY A 243 13.22 -13.42 9.26
CA GLY A 243 13.09 -13.77 7.84
C GLY A 243 11.94 -13.07 7.11
N PHE A 244 11.12 -12.29 7.80
CA PHE A 244 10.07 -11.49 7.18
C PHE A 244 10.65 -10.19 6.62
N ARG A 245 11.02 -10.23 5.34
CA ARG A 245 11.67 -9.09 4.68
C ARG A 245 10.70 -8.17 3.96
N ASN A 246 9.51 -8.64 3.64
CA ASN A 246 8.45 -7.93 2.94
C ASN A 246 7.68 -6.96 3.85
N THR A 247 8.38 -6.16 4.64
CA THR A 247 7.80 -5.33 5.70
C THR A 247 7.85 -3.84 5.40
N ALA A 248 6.88 -3.10 5.95
CA ALA A 248 6.84 -1.64 5.99
C ALA A 248 6.16 -1.15 7.27
N ALA A 249 6.23 0.16 7.56
CA ALA A 249 5.49 0.74 8.69
C ALA A 249 4.79 2.04 8.32
N LEU A 250 3.65 2.29 8.99
CA LEU A 250 2.87 3.53 8.85
C LEU A 250 3.55 4.72 9.53
N LEU A 251 4.29 4.49 10.61
CA LEU A 251 4.82 5.48 11.56
C LEU A 251 3.74 6.23 12.34
N THR A 252 2.50 5.84 12.18
CA THR A 252 1.30 6.36 12.88
C THR A 252 0.35 5.20 13.15
N SER A 253 -0.64 5.42 14.03
CA SER A 253 -1.65 4.42 14.36
C SER A 253 -2.76 4.26 13.31
N HIS A 254 -2.71 5.01 12.21
CA HIS A 254 -3.74 5.00 11.17
C HIS A 254 -3.13 5.15 9.78
N LEU A 255 -3.84 4.62 8.77
CA LEU A 255 -3.43 4.72 7.37
C LEU A 255 -3.74 6.12 6.82
N SER A 256 -2.72 6.87 6.40
CA SER A 256 -2.94 8.18 5.78
C SER A 256 -3.56 8.05 4.38
N ILE A 257 -4.17 9.13 3.89
CA ILE A 257 -4.72 9.16 2.53
C ILE A 257 -3.64 8.99 1.45
N HIS A 258 -2.42 9.42 1.73
CA HIS A 258 -1.28 9.29 0.82
C HIS A 258 -0.81 7.84 0.75
N GLN A 259 -0.64 7.20 1.91
CA GLN A 259 -0.29 5.78 2.01
C GLN A 259 -1.39 4.90 1.38
N LEU A 260 -2.67 5.21 1.61
CA LEU A 260 -3.78 4.53 0.94
C LEU A 260 -3.65 4.56 -0.59
N ARG A 261 -3.41 5.74 -1.18
CA ARG A 261 -3.26 5.89 -2.63
C ARG A 261 -2.08 5.11 -3.17
N PHE A 262 -0.97 5.15 -2.44
CA PHE A 262 0.20 4.36 -2.80
C PHE A 262 -0.10 2.85 -2.78
N LEU A 263 -0.73 2.34 -1.72
CA LEU A 263 -1.09 0.92 -1.61
C LEU A 263 -2.09 0.49 -2.69
N ILE A 264 -3.09 1.32 -2.99
CA ILE A 264 -4.01 1.03 -4.11
C ILE A 264 -3.22 0.87 -5.41
N LYS A 265 -2.31 1.80 -5.72
CA LYS A 265 -1.47 1.73 -6.90
C LYS A 265 -0.58 0.49 -6.89
N LEU A 266 0.11 0.22 -5.79
CA LEU A 266 1.00 -0.93 -5.63
C LEU A 266 0.25 -2.25 -5.87
N CYS A 267 -0.93 -2.42 -5.25
CA CYS A 267 -1.74 -3.63 -5.36
C CYS A 267 -2.36 -3.80 -6.75
N SER A 268 -2.76 -2.69 -7.39
CA SER A 268 -3.37 -2.74 -8.74
C SER A 268 -2.40 -3.24 -9.80
N PHE A 269 -1.09 -3.00 -9.64
CA PHE A 269 -0.09 -3.42 -10.62
C PHE A 269 0.60 -4.75 -10.30
N ASN A 270 0.58 -5.21 -9.04
CA ASN A 270 1.43 -6.33 -8.62
C ASN A 270 0.68 -7.46 -7.89
N SER A 271 -0.65 -7.42 -7.82
CA SER A 271 -1.47 -8.42 -7.09
C SER A 271 -1.02 -8.69 -5.66
N ILE A 272 -0.54 -7.65 -4.96
CA ILE A 272 0.02 -7.75 -3.61
C ILE A 272 -1.11 -7.87 -2.58
N VAL A 273 -0.92 -8.76 -1.61
CA VAL A 273 -1.74 -8.86 -0.40
C VAL A 273 -1.19 -7.89 0.63
N VAL A 274 -2.05 -7.10 1.26
CA VAL A 274 -1.68 -6.19 2.35
C VAL A 274 -2.05 -6.83 3.68
N VAL A 275 -1.07 -7.05 4.55
CA VAL A 275 -1.26 -7.59 5.89
C VAL A 275 -1.00 -6.49 6.92
N PHE A 276 -2.01 -6.06 7.65
CA PHE A 276 -1.82 -5.13 8.77
C PHE A 276 -1.45 -5.88 10.03
N ALA A 277 -0.32 -5.50 10.62
CA ALA A 277 0.24 -6.00 11.87
C ALA A 277 0.44 -4.82 12.85
N LEU A 278 -0.64 -4.09 13.12
CA LEU A 278 -0.64 -2.91 13.99
C LEU A 278 -0.64 -3.31 15.47
N ASP A 279 -0.39 -2.33 16.35
CA ASP A 279 -0.35 -2.56 17.78
C ASP A 279 -1.71 -3.08 18.30
N SER A 280 -1.68 -3.87 19.36
CA SER A 280 -2.81 -4.69 19.83
C SER A 280 -4.06 -3.90 20.24
N ASP A 281 -3.92 -2.61 20.54
CA ASP A 281 -5.03 -1.71 20.87
C ASP A 281 -5.65 -1.02 19.64
N ILE A 282 -5.11 -1.24 18.44
CA ILE A 282 -5.61 -0.66 17.20
C ILE A 282 -6.68 -1.55 16.56
N ASP A 283 -7.88 -1.03 16.48
CA ASP A 283 -8.98 -1.67 15.76
C ASP A 283 -9.04 -1.15 14.31
N ILE A 284 -8.49 -1.90 13.38
CA ILE A 284 -8.41 -1.52 11.96
C ILE A 284 -9.79 -1.36 11.31
N SER A 285 -10.85 -1.95 11.90
CA SER A 285 -12.22 -1.80 11.38
C SER A 285 -12.75 -0.37 11.52
N LYS A 286 -12.14 0.43 12.39
CA LYS A 286 -12.47 1.85 12.61
C LYS A 286 -11.68 2.80 11.72
N ASP A 287 -10.63 2.32 11.03
CA ASP A 287 -9.85 3.14 10.09
C ASP A 287 -10.55 3.19 8.73
N ASP A 288 -11.08 4.35 8.38
CA ASP A 288 -11.81 4.56 7.12
C ASP A 288 -10.93 4.33 5.89
N ASN A 289 -9.62 4.59 5.96
CA ASN A 289 -8.72 4.38 4.84
C ASN A 289 -8.38 2.90 4.66
N ILE A 290 -8.24 2.13 5.74
CA ILE A 290 -8.09 0.66 5.66
C ILE A 290 -9.38 0.03 5.11
N ARG A 291 -10.54 0.46 5.60
CA ARG A 291 -11.84 0.02 5.05
C ARG A 291 -11.96 0.32 3.55
N ARG A 292 -11.52 1.50 3.11
CA ARG A 292 -11.47 1.85 1.70
C ARG A 292 -10.50 0.97 0.91
N LEU A 293 -9.32 0.67 1.47
CA LEU A 293 -8.34 -0.20 0.83
C LEU A 293 -8.90 -1.60 0.55
N CYS A 294 -9.71 -2.16 1.45
CA CYS A 294 -10.38 -3.46 1.25
C CYS A 294 -11.25 -3.51 -0.02
N GLY A 295 -11.67 -2.36 -0.55
CA GLY A 295 -12.38 -2.26 -1.84
C GLY A 295 -11.50 -2.34 -3.09
N TYR A 296 -10.17 -2.33 -2.93
CA TYR A 296 -9.21 -2.30 -4.04
C TYR A 296 -8.18 -3.43 -3.99
N ALA A 297 -7.93 -3.98 -2.81
CA ALA A 297 -6.87 -4.94 -2.57
C ALA A 297 -7.33 -6.07 -1.64
N ARG A 298 -6.64 -7.20 -1.72
CA ARG A 298 -6.76 -8.24 -0.70
C ARG A 298 -6.07 -7.77 0.57
N VAL A 299 -6.86 -7.51 1.61
CA VAL A 299 -6.38 -7.05 2.90
C VAL A 299 -6.59 -8.14 3.94
N GLN A 300 -5.57 -8.36 4.75
CA GLN A 300 -5.56 -9.24 5.90
C GLN A 300 -5.06 -8.47 7.12
N TRP A 301 -5.30 -8.98 8.31
CA TRP A 301 -4.78 -8.41 9.53
C TRP A 301 -4.45 -9.45 10.58
N ILE A 302 -3.47 -9.12 11.40
CA ILE A 302 -3.09 -9.88 12.58
C ILE A 302 -3.94 -9.37 13.73
N ARG A 303 -4.78 -10.25 14.26
CA ARG A 303 -5.65 -9.95 15.39
C ARG A 303 -5.10 -10.59 16.66
N ASN A 304 -5.03 -9.84 17.76
CA ASN A 304 -4.70 -10.38 19.07
C ASN A 304 -5.84 -11.26 19.61
N ARG A 305 -5.97 -12.48 19.04
CA ARG A 305 -6.83 -13.50 19.64
C ARG A 305 -6.06 -14.17 20.78
N ASP A 306 -6.78 -14.74 21.71
CA ASP A 306 -6.22 -15.45 22.87
C ASP A 306 -5.35 -14.58 23.79
N ASN A 307 -5.39 -13.26 23.64
CA ASN A 307 -4.65 -12.28 24.46
C ASN A 307 -3.13 -12.59 24.56
N LEU A 308 -2.53 -13.01 23.43
CA LEU A 308 -1.10 -13.29 23.35
C LEU A 308 -0.24 -12.02 23.45
N LEU A 309 -0.81 -10.86 23.11
CA LEU A 309 -0.17 -9.56 23.20
C LEU A 309 -0.72 -8.77 24.37
N LEU A 310 0.14 -8.07 25.07
CA LEU A 310 -0.25 -7.09 26.09
C LEU A 310 -0.88 -5.84 25.42
N PRO A 311 -1.60 -4.99 26.17
CA PRO A 311 -2.11 -3.74 25.65
C PRO A 311 -1.00 -2.85 25.08
N LYS A 312 -1.14 -2.40 23.83
CA LYS A 312 -0.16 -1.59 23.06
C LYS A 312 1.11 -2.33 22.63
N ASP A 313 1.14 -3.65 22.75
CA ASP A 313 2.23 -4.41 22.13
C ASP A 313 2.07 -4.40 20.62
N SER A 314 3.18 -4.24 19.94
CA SER A 314 3.30 -4.66 18.54
C SER A 314 3.27 -6.19 18.46
N PRO A 315 2.77 -6.78 17.37
CA PRO A 315 2.83 -8.23 17.18
C PRO A 315 4.23 -8.84 17.29
N THR A 316 5.28 -8.02 17.21
CA THR A 316 6.69 -8.45 17.35
C THR A 316 7.23 -8.35 18.78
N ASP A 317 6.48 -7.87 19.75
CA ASP A 317 7.03 -7.61 21.09
C ASP A 317 7.11 -8.86 21.98
N GLN A 318 6.28 -9.86 21.69
CA GLN A 318 6.27 -11.14 22.43
C GLN A 318 7.14 -12.23 21.78
N GLY A 319 8.05 -11.85 20.87
CA GLY A 319 9.02 -12.73 20.24
C GLY A 319 8.55 -13.42 18.96
N LYS A 320 9.47 -14.19 18.38
CA LYS A 320 9.31 -14.79 17.05
C LYS A 320 8.14 -15.77 16.99
N GLU A 321 8.08 -16.71 17.92
CA GLU A 321 7.07 -17.78 17.94
C GLU A 321 5.64 -17.21 18.02
N THR A 322 5.45 -16.21 18.88
CA THR A 322 4.16 -15.53 19.02
C THR A 322 3.80 -14.79 17.71
N PHE A 323 4.76 -14.10 17.10
CA PHE A 323 4.52 -13.42 15.84
C PHE A 323 4.15 -14.39 14.72
N GLU A 324 4.88 -15.50 14.57
CA GLU A 324 4.61 -16.53 13.56
C GLU A 324 3.23 -17.17 13.75
N ASP A 325 2.84 -17.48 14.98
CA ASP A 325 1.51 -17.99 15.28
C ASP A 325 0.41 -17.02 14.90
N LEU A 326 0.52 -15.76 15.32
CA LEU A 326 -0.43 -14.70 14.98
C LEU A 326 -0.48 -14.45 13.46
N TYR A 327 0.67 -14.43 12.79
CA TYR A 327 0.75 -14.23 11.35
C TYR A 327 0.10 -15.39 10.58
N ASN A 328 0.31 -16.62 10.98
CA ASN A 328 -0.31 -17.80 10.34
C ASN A 328 -1.83 -17.84 10.52
N ARG A 329 -2.35 -17.26 11.60
CA ARG A 329 -3.79 -17.16 11.90
C ARG A 329 -4.43 -15.82 11.48
N ARG A 330 -3.73 -15.02 10.64
CA ARG A 330 -4.24 -13.73 10.16
C ARG A 330 -5.55 -13.87 9.41
N GLU A 331 -6.40 -12.87 9.52
CA GLU A 331 -7.77 -12.90 9.02
C GLU A 331 -7.94 -12.01 7.79
N LYS A 332 -8.88 -12.39 6.92
CA LYS A 332 -9.30 -11.51 5.82
C LYS A 332 -10.14 -10.36 6.36
N CYS A 333 -9.93 -9.18 5.80
CA CYS A 333 -10.73 -8.00 6.12
C CYS A 333 -11.93 -7.91 5.17
N ASP A 334 -13.10 -8.37 5.63
CA ASP A 334 -14.36 -8.32 4.88
C ASP A 334 -15.23 -7.12 5.32
N PHE A 335 -14.64 -5.92 5.45
CA PHE A 335 -15.37 -4.73 5.94
C PHE A 335 -16.34 -4.11 4.93
N ILE A 336 -16.51 -4.69 3.74
CA ILE A 336 -17.27 -4.11 2.64
C ILE A 336 -18.75 -4.55 2.63
N ARG A 337 -19.15 -5.52 3.45
CA ARG A 337 -20.58 -5.88 3.52
C ARG A 337 -21.35 -4.77 4.22
N PRO A 338 -22.24 -4.03 3.52
CA PRO A 338 -23.21 -3.17 4.20
C PRO A 338 -24.10 -4.08 5.06
N ARG A 339 -24.31 -3.67 6.31
CA ARG A 339 -25.41 -4.19 7.11
C ARG A 339 -26.73 -3.76 6.51
#